data_ddd74108ded648bcd90af02d0d10d539
#
_entry.id   ddd74108ded648bcd90af02d0d10d539
#
_cell.length_a   1.000
_cell.length_b   1.000
_cell.length_c   1.000
_cell.angle_alpha   90.00
_cell.angle_beta   90.00
_cell.angle_gamma   90.00
#
_symmetry.space_group_name_H-M   'P 1'
#
loop_
_entity.id
_entity.type
_entity.pdbx_description
1 polymer ?
#
loop_
_entity_poly.entity_id
_entity_poly.type
_entity_poly.pdbx_seq_one_letter_code
_entity_poly.pdbx_strand_id
1 'polypeptide(L)'
;MTTGSSSKPGPAHKVVEAGITLLITLFGVIVIVGSLKAGINWGAEGPRAGFFPFYIGIFIVASSAINLWNGLREDNDELFAEWGQLRQVMSVVVPTAIYVGVMPFTGLYLASIIFIGWFMRWLGKYPWITVLAVALGMPIVTYFIFERYFLVPLPKGPIEEWLGL
;
A
#
# COMPACT_ATOMS: atom_id res chain seq x y z
N MET A 1 16.73 -23.72 36.57
CA MET A 1 17.38 -23.52 35.27
C MET A 1 16.50 -22.52 34.48
N THR A 2 16.83 -21.25 34.60
CA THR A 2 16.13 -20.16 33.88
C THR A 2 16.77 -20.07 32.50
N THR A 3 16.07 -20.55 31.49
CA THR A 3 16.45 -20.30 30.08
C THR A 3 16.30 -18.82 29.81
N GLY A 4 17.43 -18.13 29.83
CA GLY A 4 17.48 -16.73 29.38
C GLY A 4 17.07 -16.65 27.92
N SER A 5 15.88 -16.17 27.65
CA SER A 5 15.46 -15.74 26.34
C SER A 5 16.36 -14.59 25.91
N SER A 6 17.34 -14.86 25.06
CA SER A 6 18.11 -13.82 24.39
C SER A 6 17.16 -13.13 23.40
N SER A 7 16.48 -12.10 23.84
CA SER A 7 15.70 -11.24 22.97
C SER A 7 16.64 -10.61 21.93
N LYS A 8 16.47 -10.99 20.68
CA LYS A 8 17.22 -10.36 19.59
C LYS A 8 16.90 -8.88 19.56
N PRO A 9 17.91 -8.01 19.35
CA PRO A 9 17.69 -6.57 19.35
C PRO A 9 16.65 -6.19 18.28
N GLY A 10 15.76 -5.29 18.64
CA GLY A 10 14.71 -4.74 17.77
C GLY A 10 14.40 -3.30 18.17
N PRO A 11 13.66 -2.54 17.36
CA PRO A 11 13.27 -1.18 17.73
C PRO A 11 12.29 -1.20 18.90
N ALA A 12 12.37 -0.18 19.73
CA ALA A 12 11.46 0.01 20.85
C ALA A 12 10.02 0.18 20.35
N HIS A 13 9.07 -0.45 21.02
CA HIS A 13 7.64 -0.42 20.66
C HIS A 13 7.12 1.00 20.47
N LYS A 14 7.40 1.89 21.41
CA LYS A 14 6.97 3.31 21.41
C LYS A 14 7.42 4.08 20.16
N VAL A 15 8.64 3.84 19.65
CA VAL A 15 9.18 4.55 18.48
C VAL A 15 8.50 4.09 17.20
N VAL A 16 8.29 2.78 17.05
CA VAL A 16 7.63 2.24 15.86
C VAL A 16 6.16 2.59 15.84
N GLU A 17 5.49 2.47 16.98
CA GLU A 17 4.08 2.84 17.14
C GLU A 17 3.84 4.32 16.82
N ALA A 18 4.66 5.21 17.39
CA ALA A 18 4.60 6.64 17.09
C ALA A 18 4.86 6.93 15.60
N GLY A 19 5.83 6.25 14.98
CA GLY A 19 6.12 6.37 13.56
C GLY A 19 4.98 5.93 12.67
N ILE A 20 4.39 4.77 12.94
CA ILE A 20 3.24 4.24 12.19
C ILE A 20 2.03 5.14 12.38
N THR A 21 1.73 5.55 13.61
CA THR A 21 0.62 6.45 13.92
C THR A 21 0.76 7.79 13.20
N LEU A 22 1.98 8.36 13.17
CA LEU A 22 2.26 9.58 12.43
C LEU A 22 2.01 9.42 10.92
N LEU A 23 2.46 8.32 10.33
CA LEU A 23 2.23 8.02 8.91
C LEU A 23 0.74 7.89 8.58
N ILE A 24 -0.02 7.16 9.42
CA ILE A 24 -1.46 6.97 9.24
C ILE A 24 -2.20 8.31 9.42
N THR A 25 -1.79 9.13 10.39
CA THR A 25 -2.36 10.48 10.59
C THR A 25 -2.10 11.35 9.37
N LEU A 26 -0.86 11.37 8.86
CA LEU A 26 -0.50 12.11 7.66
C LEU A 26 -1.33 11.68 6.45
N PHE A 27 -1.50 10.37 6.27
CA PHE A 27 -2.36 9.82 5.22
C PHE A 27 -3.81 10.29 5.38
N GLY A 28 -4.38 10.22 6.59
CA GLY A 28 -5.73 10.71 6.87
C GLY A 28 -5.90 12.21 6.56
N VAL A 29 -4.90 13.02 6.90
CA VAL A 29 -4.89 14.47 6.57
C VAL A 29 -4.84 14.68 5.05
N ILE A 30 -4.01 13.94 4.33
CA ILE A 30 -3.96 14.01 2.85
C ILE A 30 -5.32 13.66 2.23
N VAL A 31 -5.99 12.62 2.75
CA VAL A 31 -7.32 12.22 2.29
C VAL A 31 -8.34 13.34 2.56
N ILE A 32 -8.32 13.96 3.75
CA ILE A 32 -9.21 15.08 4.08
C ILE A 32 -8.98 16.26 3.12
N VAL A 33 -7.73 16.67 2.92
CA VAL A 33 -7.39 17.79 2.03
C VAL A 33 -7.78 17.49 0.58
N GLY A 34 -7.54 16.28 0.10
CA GLY A 34 -7.96 15.83 -1.23
C GLY A 34 -9.48 15.85 -1.39
N SER A 35 -10.20 15.40 -0.36
CA SER A 35 -11.66 15.39 -0.32
C SER A 35 -12.27 16.79 -0.37
N LEU A 36 -11.68 17.74 0.37
CA LEU A 36 -12.12 19.15 0.34
C LEU A 36 -11.97 19.74 -1.08
N LYS A 37 -10.90 19.42 -1.79
CA LYS A 37 -10.68 19.86 -3.17
C LYS A 37 -11.67 19.20 -4.15
N ALA A 38 -12.03 17.95 -3.93
CA ALA A 38 -12.99 17.21 -4.74
C ALA A 38 -14.45 17.64 -4.47
N GLY A 39 -14.68 18.37 -3.37
CA GLY A 39 -16.00 18.85 -2.93
C GLY A 39 -16.71 17.85 -2.02
N ILE A 40 -17.10 18.34 -0.83
CA ILE A 40 -17.79 17.56 0.20
C ILE A 40 -19.28 17.89 0.33
N ASN A 41 -19.78 18.77 -0.53
CA ASN A 41 -21.15 19.24 -0.47
C ASN A 41 -22.11 18.23 -1.10
N TRP A 42 -23.37 18.29 -0.67
CA TRP A 42 -24.48 17.58 -1.31
C TRP A 42 -24.99 18.40 -2.49
N GLY A 43 -24.92 17.85 -3.68
CA GLY A 43 -25.43 18.50 -4.90
C GLY A 43 -26.82 17.99 -5.28
N ALA A 44 -27.37 18.48 -6.40
CA ALA A 44 -28.65 18.04 -6.93
C ALA A 44 -28.69 16.56 -7.33
N GLU A 45 -27.51 15.99 -7.68
CA GLU A 45 -27.35 14.57 -8.05
C GLU A 45 -26.89 13.69 -6.88
N GLY A 46 -26.81 14.24 -5.66
CA GLY A 46 -26.36 13.52 -4.47
C GLY A 46 -25.00 14.00 -3.93
N PRO A 47 -24.33 13.17 -3.12
CA PRO A 47 -23.04 13.52 -2.52
C PRO A 47 -21.94 13.63 -3.58
N ARG A 48 -21.13 14.71 -3.50
CA ARG A 48 -19.97 14.87 -4.37
C ARG A 48 -18.87 13.84 -4.06
N ALA A 49 -17.93 13.68 -4.98
CA ALA A 49 -16.89 12.66 -4.92
C ALA A 49 -16.03 12.69 -3.63
N GLY A 50 -15.84 13.86 -3.03
CA GLY A 50 -15.09 14.02 -1.79
C GLY A 50 -15.90 13.75 -0.52
N PHE A 51 -17.23 13.58 -0.59
CA PHE A 51 -18.07 13.42 0.60
C PHE A 51 -17.68 12.19 1.44
N PHE A 52 -17.69 11.04 0.85
CA PHE A 52 -17.37 9.78 1.55
C PHE A 52 -15.91 9.70 2.02
N PRO A 53 -14.89 10.00 1.19
CA PRO A 53 -13.50 9.99 1.62
C PRO A 53 -13.20 10.98 2.75
N PHE A 54 -13.92 12.13 2.82
CA PHE A 54 -13.76 13.10 3.89
C PHE A 54 -14.04 12.50 5.27
N TYR A 55 -15.18 11.80 5.44
CA TYR A 55 -15.52 11.15 6.70
C TYR A 55 -14.56 10.02 7.04
N ILE A 56 -14.14 9.24 6.04
CA ILE A 56 -13.10 8.22 6.26
C ILE A 56 -11.81 8.85 6.78
N GLY A 57 -11.38 9.95 6.17
CA GLY A 57 -10.19 10.69 6.62
C GLY A 57 -10.29 11.17 8.07
N ILE A 58 -11.46 11.69 8.47
CA ILE A 58 -11.71 12.08 9.87
C ILE A 58 -11.61 10.87 10.81
N PHE A 59 -12.22 9.73 10.46
CA PHE A 59 -12.13 8.52 11.29
C PHE A 59 -10.69 8.00 11.40
N ILE A 60 -9.91 8.05 10.32
CA ILE A 60 -8.50 7.67 10.34
C ILE A 60 -7.72 8.56 11.30
N VAL A 61 -7.87 9.90 11.21
CA VAL A 61 -7.15 10.84 12.08
C VAL A 61 -7.59 10.69 13.53
N ALA A 62 -8.89 10.55 13.80
CA ALA A 62 -9.40 10.36 15.15
C ALA A 62 -8.89 9.06 15.77
N SER A 63 -8.94 7.94 15.04
CA SER A 63 -8.43 6.64 15.50
C SER A 63 -6.91 6.70 15.75
N SER A 64 -6.17 7.37 14.88
CA SER A 64 -4.73 7.57 15.04
C SER A 64 -4.40 8.40 16.28
N ALA A 65 -5.19 9.45 16.57
CA ALA A 65 -5.01 10.26 17.78
C ALA A 65 -5.25 9.45 19.06
N ILE A 66 -6.27 8.58 19.07
CA ILE A 66 -6.55 7.67 20.19
C ILE A 66 -5.40 6.67 20.37
N ASN A 67 -4.91 6.08 19.29
CA ASN A 67 -3.78 5.15 19.35
C ASN A 67 -2.52 5.82 19.88
N LEU A 68 -2.22 7.04 19.41
CA LEU A 68 -1.08 7.80 19.92
C LEU A 68 -1.20 8.09 21.41
N TRP A 69 -2.40 8.47 21.86
CA TRP A 69 -2.68 8.73 23.26
C TRP A 69 -2.49 7.48 24.14
N ASN A 70 -2.98 6.34 23.68
CA ASN A 70 -2.83 5.07 24.39
C ASN A 70 -1.36 4.63 24.42
N GLY A 71 -0.67 4.67 23.28
CA GLY A 71 0.74 4.29 23.18
C GLY A 71 1.68 5.15 24.01
N LEU A 72 1.35 6.45 24.22
CA LEU A 72 2.10 7.33 25.12
C LEU A 72 1.87 7.01 26.60
N ARG A 73 0.73 6.42 26.95
CA ARG A 73 0.36 6.05 28.32
C ARG A 73 0.83 4.67 28.73
N GLU A 74 0.98 3.76 27.77
CA GLU A 74 1.47 2.42 28.04
C GLU A 74 2.98 2.44 28.31
N ASP A 75 3.34 1.95 29.49
CA ASP A 75 4.73 1.87 29.92
C ASP A 75 5.35 0.51 29.55
N ASN A 76 5.10 0.09 28.30
CA ASN A 76 5.60 -1.17 27.77
C ASN A 76 6.98 -0.95 27.13
N ASP A 77 8.02 -1.41 27.84
CA ASP A 77 9.39 -1.55 27.32
C ASP A 77 9.54 -2.79 26.40
N GLU A 78 8.43 -3.34 25.93
CA GLU A 78 8.45 -4.50 25.02
C GLU A 78 8.96 -4.10 23.63
N LEU A 79 9.68 -5.01 23.00
CA LEU A 79 10.13 -4.86 21.61
C LEU A 79 8.94 -5.00 20.68
N PHE A 80 8.73 -4.03 19.79
CA PHE A 80 7.64 -4.08 18.79
C PHE A 80 7.77 -5.29 17.88
N ALA A 81 8.96 -5.55 17.38
CA ALA A 81 9.26 -6.67 16.49
C ALA A 81 10.76 -6.96 16.49
N GLU A 82 11.13 -8.20 16.21
CA GLU A 82 12.51 -8.56 15.93
C GLU A 82 12.94 -7.99 14.56
N TRP A 83 14.19 -7.61 14.40
CA TRP A 83 14.75 -7.14 13.12
C TRP A 83 14.49 -8.11 11.96
N GLY A 84 14.39 -9.41 12.25
CA GLY A 84 14.03 -10.43 11.26
C GLY A 84 12.61 -10.25 10.70
N GLN A 85 11.65 -9.93 11.55
CA GLN A 85 10.26 -9.67 11.17
C GLN A 85 10.14 -8.36 10.37
N LEU A 86 10.81 -7.30 10.81
CA LEU A 86 10.87 -6.02 10.09
C LEU A 86 11.46 -6.18 8.68
N ARG A 87 12.52 -6.98 8.55
CA ARG A 87 13.09 -7.28 7.23
C ARG A 87 12.09 -7.99 6.32
N GLN A 88 11.29 -8.92 6.85
CA GLN A 88 10.24 -9.58 6.07
C GLN A 88 9.18 -8.59 5.61
N VAL A 89 8.72 -7.69 6.48
CA VAL A 89 7.77 -6.63 6.12
C VAL A 89 8.37 -5.71 5.06
N MET A 90 9.60 -5.25 5.24
CA MET A 90 10.27 -4.37 4.27
C MET A 90 10.50 -5.07 2.93
N SER A 91 10.68 -6.38 2.90
CA SER A 91 10.81 -7.14 1.65
C SER A 91 9.54 -7.13 0.80
N VAL A 92 8.39 -6.80 1.37
CA VAL A 92 7.12 -6.61 0.65
C VAL A 92 6.85 -5.13 0.40
N VAL A 93 7.00 -4.30 1.43
CA VAL A 93 6.66 -2.87 1.37
C VAL A 93 7.51 -2.12 0.36
N VAL A 94 8.84 -2.32 0.37
CA VAL A 94 9.75 -1.60 -0.51
C VAL A 94 9.48 -1.88 -2.00
N PRO A 95 9.39 -3.15 -2.46
CA PRO A 95 9.06 -3.43 -3.85
C PRO A 95 7.69 -2.92 -4.27
N THR A 96 6.70 -2.99 -3.37
CA THR A 96 5.35 -2.47 -3.64
C THR A 96 5.37 -0.95 -3.80
N ALA A 97 6.12 -0.24 -2.95
CA ALA A 97 6.28 1.21 -3.08
C ALA A 97 6.97 1.60 -4.39
N ILE A 98 8.01 0.84 -4.79
CA ILE A 98 8.69 1.03 -6.08
C ILE A 98 7.70 0.79 -7.24
N TYR A 99 6.93 -0.29 -7.19
CA TYR A 99 5.91 -0.61 -8.18
C TYR A 99 4.92 0.55 -8.38
N VAL A 100 4.35 1.05 -7.28
CA VAL A 100 3.41 2.17 -7.31
C VAL A 100 4.07 3.45 -7.84
N GLY A 101 5.32 3.72 -7.45
CA GLY A 101 6.05 4.91 -7.90
C GLY A 101 6.46 4.87 -9.37
N VAL A 102 6.70 3.68 -9.93
CA VAL A 102 7.12 3.49 -11.33
C VAL A 102 5.90 3.40 -12.28
N MET A 103 4.76 2.95 -11.78
CA MET A 103 3.53 2.76 -12.56
C MET A 103 3.13 3.98 -13.43
N PRO A 104 3.21 5.25 -12.97
CA PRO A 104 2.86 6.41 -13.80
C PRO A 104 3.76 6.58 -15.03
N PHE A 105 4.98 6.02 -15.01
CA PHE A 105 5.96 6.14 -16.09
C PHE A 105 5.93 4.95 -17.06
N THR A 106 5.72 3.76 -16.53
CA THR A 106 5.76 2.51 -17.33
C THR A 106 4.38 2.04 -17.78
N GLY A 107 3.33 2.48 -17.09
CA GLY A 107 1.98 1.97 -17.24
C GLY A 107 1.67 0.83 -16.28
N LEU A 108 0.38 0.52 -16.17
CA LEU A 108 -0.12 -0.49 -15.23
C LEU A 108 0.31 -1.91 -15.64
N TYR A 109 0.19 -2.24 -16.94
CA TYR A 109 0.42 -3.61 -17.43
C TYR A 109 1.89 -3.99 -17.33
N LEU A 110 2.78 -3.15 -17.86
CA LEU A 110 4.22 -3.42 -17.86
C LEU A 110 4.78 -3.43 -16.44
N ALA A 111 4.39 -2.45 -15.61
CA ALA A 111 4.78 -2.42 -14.20
C ALA A 111 4.32 -3.70 -13.47
N SER A 112 3.10 -4.18 -13.74
CA SER A 112 2.55 -5.39 -13.11
C SER A 112 3.29 -6.66 -13.56
N ILE A 113 3.62 -6.79 -14.84
CA ILE A 113 4.39 -7.93 -15.36
C ILE A 113 5.73 -8.03 -14.62
N ILE A 114 6.45 -6.90 -14.53
CA ILE A 114 7.76 -6.84 -13.87
C ILE A 114 7.63 -7.13 -12.38
N PHE A 115 6.68 -6.49 -11.71
CA PHE A 115 6.46 -6.66 -10.28
C PHE A 115 6.07 -8.08 -9.91
N ILE A 116 5.06 -8.65 -10.57
CA ILE A 116 4.59 -10.02 -10.32
C ILE A 116 5.70 -11.02 -10.61
N GLY A 117 6.37 -10.88 -11.75
CA GLY A 117 7.44 -11.78 -12.17
C GLY A 117 8.61 -11.77 -11.17
N TRP A 118 9.07 -10.59 -10.81
CA TRP A 118 10.17 -10.45 -9.86
C TRP A 118 9.78 -10.94 -8.47
N PHE A 119 8.60 -10.57 -7.98
CA PHE A 119 8.10 -10.91 -6.66
C PHE A 119 7.90 -12.42 -6.48
N MET A 120 7.27 -13.07 -7.46
CA MET A 120 7.09 -14.52 -7.46
C MET A 120 8.42 -15.27 -7.52
N ARG A 121 9.39 -14.77 -8.30
CA ARG A 121 10.69 -15.43 -8.42
C ARG A 121 11.56 -15.24 -7.21
N TRP A 122 11.60 -14.02 -6.68
CA TRP A 122 12.49 -13.66 -5.57
C TRP A 122 11.94 -14.11 -4.22
N LEU A 123 10.70 -13.76 -3.91
CA LEU A 123 10.09 -14.04 -2.62
C LEU A 123 9.40 -15.41 -2.61
N GLY A 124 8.65 -15.73 -3.66
CA GLY A 124 7.89 -16.98 -3.77
C GLY A 124 8.72 -18.17 -4.23
N LYS A 125 9.90 -17.96 -4.83
CA LYS A 125 10.80 -19.01 -5.37
C LYS A 125 10.11 -19.96 -6.35
N TYR A 126 9.06 -19.51 -7.03
CA TYR A 126 8.33 -20.30 -8.02
C TYR A 126 9.17 -20.61 -9.27
N PRO A 127 8.91 -21.72 -9.95
CA PRO A 127 9.56 -22.06 -11.23
C PRO A 127 9.20 -21.04 -12.32
N TRP A 128 10.10 -20.82 -13.27
CA TRP A 128 9.94 -19.81 -14.32
C TRP A 128 8.67 -19.98 -15.16
N ILE A 129 8.21 -21.19 -15.40
CA ILE A 129 6.97 -21.45 -16.15
C ILE A 129 5.78 -20.86 -15.43
N THR A 130 5.65 -21.07 -14.11
CA THR A 130 4.57 -20.51 -13.31
C THR A 130 4.67 -18.97 -13.21
N VAL A 131 5.90 -18.47 -13.05
CA VAL A 131 6.15 -17.02 -13.02
C VAL A 131 5.68 -16.35 -14.30
N LEU A 132 6.08 -16.87 -15.46
CA LEU A 132 5.68 -16.32 -16.75
C LEU A 132 4.17 -16.44 -17.00
N ALA A 133 3.59 -17.59 -16.66
CA ALA A 133 2.15 -17.79 -16.82
C ALA A 133 1.31 -16.78 -16.01
N VAL A 134 1.71 -16.52 -14.76
CA VAL A 134 0.97 -15.59 -13.90
C VAL A 134 1.30 -14.14 -14.23
N ALA A 135 2.59 -13.79 -14.41
CA ALA A 135 3.01 -12.43 -14.68
C ALA A 135 2.46 -11.87 -15.99
N LEU A 136 2.30 -12.73 -17.03
CA LEU A 136 1.67 -12.35 -18.28
C LEU A 136 0.15 -12.53 -18.24
N GLY A 137 -0.33 -13.61 -17.64
CA GLY A 137 -1.75 -13.95 -17.60
C GLY A 137 -2.58 -12.92 -16.86
N MET A 138 -2.13 -12.46 -15.69
CA MET A 138 -2.89 -11.50 -14.89
C MET A 138 -3.12 -10.16 -15.59
N PRO A 139 -2.11 -9.48 -16.16
CA PRO A 139 -2.32 -8.25 -16.92
C PRO A 139 -3.19 -8.45 -18.16
N ILE A 140 -3.03 -9.58 -18.89
CA ILE A 140 -3.87 -9.91 -20.05
C ILE A 140 -5.34 -10.05 -19.63
N VAL A 141 -5.62 -10.81 -18.57
CA VAL A 141 -6.98 -10.96 -18.04
C VAL A 141 -7.55 -9.62 -17.60
N THR A 142 -6.74 -8.80 -16.90
CA THR A 142 -7.14 -7.45 -16.48
C THR A 142 -7.49 -6.56 -17.67
N TYR A 143 -6.68 -6.59 -18.73
CA TYR A 143 -6.96 -5.86 -19.98
C TYR A 143 -8.30 -6.26 -20.59
N PHE A 144 -8.54 -7.55 -20.77
CA PHE A 144 -9.80 -8.04 -21.37
C PHE A 144 -11.01 -7.69 -20.53
N ILE A 145 -10.92 -7.83 -19.19
CA ILE A 145 -12.02 -7.52 -18.29
C ILE A 145 -12.31 -6.02 -18.27
N PHE A 146 -11.32 -5.18 -18.02
CA PHE A 146 -11.56 -3.76 -17.80
C PHE A 146 -11.67 -2.97 -19.10
N GLU A 147 -10.76 -3.14 -20.06
CA GLU A 147 -10.79 -2.33 -21.27
C GLU A 147 -11.72 -2.88 -22.35
N ARG A 148 -11.85 -4.21 -22.47
CA ARG A 148 -12.70 -4.81 -23.51
C ARG A 148 -14.13 -5.06 -23.07
N TYR A 149 -14.33 -5.52 -21.82
CA TYR A 149 -15.67 -5.86 -21.35
C TYR A 149 -16.34 -4.68 -20.64
N PHE A 150 -15.65 -4.05 -19.69
CA PHE A 150 -16.20 -2.91 -18.95
C PHE A 150 -16.00 -1.56 -19.65
N LEU A 151 -15.18 -1.48 -20.69
CA LEU A 151 -14.84 -0.25 -21.40
C LEU A 151 -14.27 0.85 -20.49
N VAL A 152 -13.59 0.46 -19.41
CA VAL A 152 -12.93 1.36 -18.46
C VAL A 152 -11.45 1.43 -18.84
N PRO A 153 -10.95 2.57 -19.36
CA PRO A 153 -9.54 2.71 -19.65
C PRO A 153 -8.73 2.71 -18.34
N LEU A 154 -7.72 1.84 -18.29
CA LEU A 154 -6.77 1.80 -17.18
C LEU A 154 -5.59 2.78 -17.43
N PRO A 155 -4.90 3.24 -16.37
CA PRO A 155 -3.78 4.17 -16.51
C PRO A 155 -2.67 3.55 -17.36
N LYS A 156 -2.45 4.10 -18.54
CA LYS A 156 -1.36 3.72 -19.45
C LYS A 156 -0.18 4.67 -19.24
N GLY A 157 1.01 4.12 -19.31
CA GLY A 157 2.22 4.92 -19.26
C GLY A 157 2.74 5.24 -20.67
N PRO A 158 3.66 6.22 -20.80
CA PRO A 158 4.25 6.59 -22.10
C PRO A 158 4.87 5.39 -22.84
N ILE A 159 5.35 4.39 -22.12
CA ILE A 159 5.94 3.18 -22.72
C ILE A 159 4.85 2.28 -23.31
N GLU A 160 3.71 2.13 -22.64
CA GLU A 160 2.59 1.33 -23.12
C GLU A 160 1.93 1.99 -24.34
N GLU A 161 1.77 3.31 -24.33
CA GLU A 161 1.29 4.10 -25.48
C GLU A 161 2.21 3.94 -26.70
N TRP A 162 3.54 3.95 -26.49
CA TRP A 162 4.52 3.75 -27.55
C TRP A 162 4.45 2.32 -28.13
N LEU A 163 4.11 1.31 -27.31
CA LEU A 163 3.92 -0.07 -27.73
C LEU A 163 2.54 -0.34 -28.38
N GLY A 164 1.64 0.67 -28.40
CA GLY A 164 0.31 0.56 -28.99
C GLY A 164 -0.68 -0.26 -28.15
N LEU A 165 -0.44 -0.36 -26.85
CA LEU A 165 -1.31 -1.06 -25.90
C LEU A 165 -2.39 -0.13 -25.36
#